data_16a0297963e2c13a730aa68d253c8ca2
#
_entry.id   16a0297963e2c13a730aa68d253c8ca2
#
_cell.length_a   1.000
_cell.length_b   1.000
_cell.length_c   1.000
_cell.angle_alpha   90.00
_cell.angle_beta   90.00
_cell.angle_gamma   90.00
#
_symmetry.space_group_name_H-M   'P 1'
#
loop_
_entity.id
_entity.type
_entity.pdbx_description
1 polymer ?
#
loop_
_entity_poly.entity_id
_entity_poly.type
_entity_poly.pdbx_seq_one_letter_code
_entity_poly.pdbx_strand_id
1 'polypeptide(L)'
;MKALETMIQNMFHKDCAACTDQEVYEALLTYTKEQLAAKGYHDGKKKIYYISAEFLIGKLLSNNLINLGIYDEVAEFLKKNGKSLAEIESVEPEPSLGNGGLGRLAACFLDSIATLGLPGEGIGLNYHLGLFKQVFEDNLQHEVPNPWITPDSWLTATDVTYMVPFRGFSLKSTMYSIDVAGYENKAIHLNLFDIDLADESMVHDGITFNKKDILHNLTLFLYPDDSDEDGRKLRVYQQYFMVSNAAQLILDEAVSKGSNLHDLADYAVVQINDTHPSMIIPEFIRLLGERGIDFDEAAEIVSHVCAYTNHTILAEALEKWPIHYLEDIVPQLVPIIRKLDEKVKAKYPAENLAIIDSNNLVHMAHMDIHYGFSINGVAALHTEILKNSELHQFYEIYPEKFNNKTNGITFRRWLMYCNQPLTKFISSLIGEGYKKDADELKKLLAYKDDQKVLDQLLEIKTNAKKICKDFVLENTGIEIDENSVFDIQIKRLHEYKRQQLNALYIIYKYLEIKDGKKPERPITFIFGAKAAPAYYIAKDIIHLLLTLETL
;
A
#
# COMPACT_ATOMS: atom_id res chain seq x y z
N MET A 1 8.37 -29.90 9.32
CA MET A 1 7.50 -30.61 8.36
C MET A 1 6.56 -31.63 8.98
N LYS A 2 6.97 -32.43 9.99
CA LYS A 2 6.03 -33.39 10.64
C LYS A 2 4.75 -32.72 11.20
N ALA A 3 4.84 -31.49 11.75
CA ALA A 3 3.68 -30.74 12.23
C ALA A 3 2.71 -30.37 11.09
N LEU A 4 3.23 -29.94 9.94
CA LEU A 4 2.43 -29.65 8.75
C LEU A 4 1.74 -30.91 8.21
N GLU A 5 2.46 -32.04 8.13
CA GLU A 5 1.90 -33.32 7.71
C GLU A 5 0.76 -33.76 8.63
N THR A 6 0.96 -33.65 9.96
CA THR A 6 -0.09 -33.94 10.95
C THR A 6 -1.29 -33.00 10.81
N MET A 7 -1.07 -31.72 10.52
CA MET A 7 -2.13 -30.74 10.30
C MET A 7 -2.97 -31.09 9.06
N ILE A 8 -2.33 -31.42 7.93
CA ILE A 8 -3.02 -31.86 6.71
C ILE A 8 -3.89 -33.09 6.99
N GLN A 9 -3.31 -34.09 7.69
CA GLN A 9 -4.04 -35.30 8.06
C GLN A 9 -5.25 -35.02 8.98
N ASN A 10 -5.11 -34.09 9.93
CA ASN A 10 -6.18 -33.74 10.84
C ASN A 10 -7.30 -32.94 10.14
N MET A 11 -6.94 -32.04 9.24
CA MET A 11 -7.93 -31.19 8.53
C MET A 11 -8.70 -31.98 7.46
N PHE A 12 -8.00 -32.80 6.67
CA PHE A 12 -8.59 -33.40 5.46
C PHE A 12 -8.67 -34.93 5.49
N HIS A 13 -8.12 -35.59 6.51
CA HIS A 13 -8.07 -37.06 6.62
C HIS A 13 -7.41 -37.74 5.39
N LYS A 14 -6.43 -37.05 4.79
CA LYS A 14 -5.69 -37.47 3.59
C LYS A 14 -4.19 -37.23 3.78
N ASP A 15 -3.38 -37.97 3.05
CA ASP A 15 -1.96 -37.64 2.87
C ASP A 15 -1.81 -36.43 1.93
N CYS A 16 -0.74 -35.65 2.09
CA CYS A 16 -0.49 -34.44 1.29
C CYS A 16 -0.56 -34.70 -0.23
N ALA A 17 -0.04 -35.83 -0.70
CA ALA A 17 -0.09 -36.20 -2.11
C ALA A 17 -1.51 -36.40 -2.67
N ALA A 18 -2.48 -36.75 -1.81
CA ALA A 18 -3.89 -36.98 -2.17
C ALA A 18 -4.76 -35.73 -2.03
N CYS A 19 -4.25 -34.64 -1.44
CA CYS A 19 -4.96 -33.37 -1.30
C CYS A 19 -4.97 -32.60 -2.61
N THR A 20 -6.02 -31.77 -2.80
CA THR A 20 -6.04 -30.72 -3.83
C THR A 20 -5.07 -29.61 -3.45
N ASP A 21 -4.71 -28.74 -4.40
CA ASP A 21 -3.85 -27.59 -4.11
C ASP A 21 -4.51 -26.60 -3.18
N GLN A 22 -5.85 -26.46 -3.25
CA GLN A 22 -6.65 -25.66 -2.33
C GLN A 22 -6.56 -26.21 -0.89
N GLU A 23 -6.74 -27.50 -0.68
CA GLU A 23 -6.63 -28.14 0.64
C GLU A 23 -5.22 -27.98 1.24
N VAL A 24 -4.18 -28.12 0.40
CA VAL A 24 -2.79 -27.90 0.84
C VAL A 24 -2.54 -26.43 1.18
N TYR A 25 -3.09 -25.48 0.39
CA TYR A 25 -3.01 -24.05 0.69
C TYR A 25 -3.64 -23.72 2.04
N GLU A 26 -4.85 -24.21 2.33
CA GLU A 26 -5.54 -23.99 3.61
C GLU A 26 -4.75 -24.52 4.81
N ALA A 27 -4.14 -25.70 4.67
CA ALA A 27 -3.25 -26.22 5.70
C ALA A 27 -1.99 -25.37 5.88
N LEU A 28 -1.37 -24.92 4.77
CA LEU A 28 -0.18 -24.06 4.82
C LEU A 28 -0.51 -22.69 5.40
N LEU A 29 -1.65 -22.11 5.07
CA LEU A 29 -2.15 -20.87 5.65
C LEU A 29 -2.27 -20.99 7.18
N THR A 30 -2.98 -22.01 7.64
CA THR A 30 -3.17 -22.28 9.08
C THR A 30 -1.82 -22.51 9.77
N TYR A 31 -0.98 -23.38 9.21
CA TYR A 31 0.35 -23.67 9.73
C TYR A 31 1.21 -22.40 9.85
N THR A 32 1.21 -21.56 8.80
CA THR A 32 2.01 -20.35 8.77
C THR A 32 1.52 -19.32 9.80
N LYS A 33 0.20 -19.16 9.96
CA LYS A 33 -0.40 -18.31 11.03
C LYS A 33 0.01 -18.80 12.42
N GLU A 34 -0.01 -20.09 12.69
CA GLU A 34 0.45 -20.66 13.96
C GLU A 34 1.95 -20.41 14.20
N GLN A 35 2.80 -20.53 13.17
CA GLN A 35 4.22 -20.25 13.31
C GLN A 35 4.49 -18.76 13.61
N LEU A 36 3.74 -17.83 12.98
CA LEU A 36 3.83 -16.39 13.26
C LEU A 36 3.40 -16.08 14.69
N ALA A 37 2.25 -16.60 15.12
CA ALA A 37 1.76 -16.43 16.47
C ALA A 37 2.73 -16.98 17.53
N ALA A 38 3.33 -18.15 17.28
CA ALA A 38 4.33 -18.73 18.18
C ALA A 38 5.61 -17.89 18.28
N LYS A 39 6.00 -17.19 17.20
CA LYS A 39 7.14 -16.27 17.20
C LYS A 39 6.86 -14.99 17.97
N GLY A 40 5.58 -14.60 18.04
CA GLY A 40 5.07 -13.44 18.77
C GLY A 40 5.24 -12.11 18.03
N TYR A 41 4.90 -11.03 18.74
CA TYR A 41 4.83 -9.68 18.17
C TYR A 41 5.78 -8.73 18.86
N HIS A 42 6.20 -7.69 18.11
CA HIS A 42 6.99 -6.59 18.70
C HIS A 42 6.07 -5.70 19.53
N ASP A 43 6.53 -5.36 20.72
CA ASP A 43 5.86 -4.43 21.63
C ASP A 43 6.88 -3.51 22.30
N GLY A 44 6.41 -2.36 22.79
CA GLY A 44 7.21 -1.36 23.50
C GLY A 44 6.35 -0.23 24.04
N LYS A 45 6.94 0.63 24.91
CA LYS A 45 6.24 1.79 25.45
C LYS A 45 5.74 2.69 24.32
N LYS A 46 6.65 3.11 23.43
CA LYS A 46 6.34 3.96 22.26
C LYS A 46 6.15 3.10 21.03
N LYS A 47 5.05 3.30 20.33
CA LYS A 47 4.66 2.54 19.13
C LYS A 47 4.51 3.46 17.92
N ILE A 48 4.89 2.97 16.75
CA ILE A 48 4.68 3.60 15.44
C ILE A 48 3.33 3.15 14.90
N TYR A 49 2.46 4.08 14.53
CA TYR A 49 1.20 3.82 13.84
C TYR A 49 1.28 4.38 12.43
N TYR A 50 1.39 3.48 11.45
CA TYR A 50 1.45 3.84 10.04
C TYR A 50 0.04 3.82 9.45
N ILE A 51 -0.56 5.00 9.27
CA ILE A 51 -1.95 5.12 8.78
C ILE A 51 -1.94 5.38 7.29
N SER A 52 -2.60 4.53 6.52
CA SER A 52 -2.65 4.62 5.06
C SER A 52 -3.99 4.17 4.51
N ALA A 53 -4.46 4.85 3.47
CA ALA A 53 -5.63 4.39 2.71
C ALA A 53 -5.37 3.08 1.95
N GLU A 54 -4.11 2.76 1.68
CA GLU A 54 -3.72 1.61 0.87
C GLU A 54 -2.59 0.81 1.51
N PHE A 55 -2.69 -0.52 1.43
CA PHE A 55 -1.62 -1.46 1.74
C PHE A 55 -1.56 -2.55 0.67
N LEU A 56 -0.70 -2.39 -0.35
CA LEU A 56 -0.49 -3.40 -1.39
C LEU A 56 0.45 -4.48 -0.87
N ILE A 57 -0.05 -5.33 0.01
CA ILE A 57 0.75 -6.38 0.65
C ILE A 57 1.06 -7.55 -0.28
N GLY A 58 0.23 -7.79 -1.30
CA GLY A 58 0.37 -8.92 -2.23
C GLY A 58 0.05 -10.27 -1.59
N LYS A 59 0.26 -11.35 -2.31
CA LYS A 59 0.17 -12.71 -1.75
C LYS A 59 1.18 -12.89 -0.62
N LEU A 60 0.81 -13.59 0.43
CA LEU A 60 1.57 -13.64 1.67
C LEU A 60 2.24 -14.98 1.95
N LEU A 61 1.78 -16.09 1.37
CA LEU A 61 2.27 -17.42 1.72
C LEU A 61 3.79 -17.52 1.60
N SER A 62 4.35 -17.40 0.40
CA SER A 62 5.80 -17.51 0.20
C SER A 62 6.58 -16.41 0.91
N ASN A 63 6.04 -15.18 0.96
CA ASN A 63 6.67 -14.09 1.72
C ASN A 63 6.82 -14.43 3.21
N ASN A 64 5.78 -14.98 3.82
CA ASN A 64 5.80 -15.35 5.22
C ASN A 64 6.70 -16.57 5.48
N LEU A 65 6.71 -17.58 4.59
CA LEU A 65 7.63 -18.72 4.68
C LEU A 65 9.10 -18.28 4.61
N ILE A 66 9.43 -17.32 3.75
CA ILE A 66 10.78 -16.74 3.66
C ILE A 66 11.13 -16.00 4.96
N ASN A 67 10.23 -15.16 5.47
CA ASN A 67 10.44 -14.39 6.68
C ASN A 67 10.57 -15.28 7.93
N LEU A 68 9.87 -16.40 7.95
CA LEU A 68 10.00 -17.43 8.99
C LEU A 68 11.27 -18.28 8.86
N GLY A 69 11.94 -18.27 7.69
CA GLY A 69 13.13 -19.07 7.40
C GLY A 69 12.83 -20.55 7.09
N ILE A 70 11.58 -20.88 6.70
CA ILE A 70 11.13 -22.26 6.45
C ILE A 70 10.71 -22.53 5.00
N TYR A 71 10.94 -21.57 4.10
CA TYR A 71 10.53 -21.67 2.70
C TYR A 71 11.10 -22.92 1.99
N ASP A 72 12.40 -23.15 2.09
CA ASP A 72 13.06 -24.29 1.41
C ASP A 72 12.58 -25.63 1.98
N GLU A 73 12.36 -25.73 3.31
CA GLU A 73 11.84 -26.94 3.95
C GLU A 73 10.42 -27.28 3.48
N VAL A 74 9.56 -26.28 3.36
CA VAL A 74 8.18 -26.43 2.86
C VAL A 74 8.19 -26.82 1.39
N ALA A 75 8.98 -26.14 0.57
CA ALA A 75 9.10 -26.45 -0.86
C ALA A 75 9.60 -27.88 -1.10
N GLU A 76 10.59 -28.33 -0.33
CA GLU A 76 11.11 -29.71 -0.42
C GLU A 76 10.08 -30.75 0.05
N PHE A 77 9.35 -30.47 1.13
CA PHE A 77 8.27 -31.33 1.61
C PHE A 77 7.18 -31.50 0.54
N LEU A 78 6.73 -30.41 -0.06
CA LEU A 78 5.72 -30.43 -1.14
C LEU A 78 6.22 -31.23 -2.34
N LYS A 79 7.45 -30.98 -2.78
CA LYS A 79 8.05 -31.70 -3.90
C LYS A 79 8.12 -33.21 -3.65
N LYS A 80 8.46 -33.66 -2.44
CA LYS A 80 8.46 -35.09 -2.05
C LYS A 80 7.08 -35.72 -2.14
N ASN A 81 6.02 -34.92 -1.98
CA ASN A 81 4.62 -35.34 -2.10
C ASN A 81 4.03 -35.11 -3.50
N GLY A 82 4.86 -34.79 -4.51
CA GLY A 82 4.41 -34.55 -5.89
C GLY A 82 3.66 -33.25 -6.09
N LYS A 83 3.87 -32.24 -5.20
CA LYS A 83 3.25 -30.93 -5.24
C LYS A 83 4.26 -29.83 -5.54
N SER A 84 3.78 -28.71 -6.09
CA SER A 84 4.56 -27.50 -6.34
C SER A 84 4.09 -26.35 -5.45
N LEU A 85 5.02 -25.70 -4.72
CA LEU A 85 4.65 -24.52 -3.92
C LEU A 85 4.09 -23.39 -4.81
N ALA A 86 4.61 -23.22 -6.03
CA ALA A 86 4.13 -22.22 -6.96
C ALA A 86 2.67 -22.48 -7.41
N GLU A 87 2.30 -23.73 -7.66
CA GLU A 87 0.93 -24.12 -8.00
C GLU A 87 -0.02 -23.90 -6.82
N ILE A 88 0.40 -24.28 -5.61
CA ILE A 88 -0.37 -24.04 -4.38
C ILE A 88 -0.54 -22.54 -4.13
N GLU A 89 0.52 -21.74 -4.29
CA GLU A 89 0.43 -20.28 -4.14
C GLU A 89 -0.47 -19.63 -5.22
N SER A 90 -0.65 -20.29 -6.37
CA SER A 90 -1.52 -19.75 -7.43
C SER A 90 -2.99 -19.66 -6.99
N VAL A 91 -3.43 -20.54 -6.08
CA VAL A 91 -4.82 -20.53 -5.57
C VAL A 91 -5.05 -19.53 -4.43
N GLU A 92 -3.98 -18.92 -3.89
CA GLU A 92 -4.10 -17.90 -2.85
C GLU A 92 -4.83 -16.65 -3.37
N PRO A 93 -5.94 -16.22 -2.74
CA PRO A 93 -6.56 -14.94 -3.04
C PRO A 93 -5.62 -13.80 -2.65
N GLU A 94 -5.27 -12.93 -3.60
CA GLU A 94 -4.45 -11.75 -3.29
C GLU A 94 -5.27 -10.70 -2.57
N PRO A 95 -4.84 -10.23 -1.38
CA PRO A 95 -5.53 -9.17 -0.67
C PRO A 95 -5.64 -7.88 -1.50
N SER A 96 -6.87 -7.43 -1.74
CA SER A 96 -7.17 -6.26 -2.59
C SER A 96 -7.20 -4.96 -1.78
N LEU A 97 -6.11 -4.68 -1.04
CA LEU A 97 -6.02 -3.58 -0.07
C LEU A 97 -5.22 -2.38 -0.57
N GLY A 98 -4.76 -2.40 -1.80
CA GLY A 98 -3.96 -1.31 -2.33
C GLY A 98 -3.66 -1.43 -3.82
N ASN A 99 -3.11 -0.36 -4.38
CA ASN A 99 -2.71 -0.29 -5.78
C ASN A 99 -1.55 0.69 -5.97
N GLY A 100 -0.57 0.31 -6.81
CA GLY A 100 0.53 1.20 -7.18
C GLY A 100 1.53 1.53 -6.07
N GLY A 101 2.20 2.68 -6.20
CA GLY A 101 3.36 3.04 -5.39
C GLY A 101 3.04 3.31 -3.93
N LEU A 102 1.98 4.07 -3.63
CA LEU A 102 1.60 4.44 -2.26
C LEU A 102 1.32 3.19 -1.42
N GLY A 103 0.48 2.28 -1.93
CA GLY A 103 0.15 1.03 -1.23
C GLY A 103 1.34 0.09 -1.10
N ARG A 104 2.21 0.00 -2.13
CA ARG A 104 3.41 -0.85 -2.04
C ARG A 104 4.45 -0.32 -1.06
N LEU A 105 4.64 0.99 -0.99
CA LEU A 105 5.54 1.61 -0.01
C LEU A 105 5.05 1.37 1.41
N ALA A 106 3.76 1.56 1.68
CA ALA A 106 3.17 1.25 2.98
C ALA A 106 3.47 -0.20 3.41
N ALA A 107 3.26 -1.17 2.51
CA ALA A 107 3.57 -2.57 2.77
C ALA A 107 5.06 -2.82 3.02
N CYS A 108 5.97 -2.17 2.27
CA CYS A 108 7.41 -2.29 2.49
C CYS A 108 7.86 -1.67 3.82
N PHE A 109 7.25 -0.56 4.25
CA PHE A 109 7.54 0.03 5.55
C PHE A 109 7.08 -0.87 6.70
N LEU A 110 5.92 -1.53 6.60
CA LEU A 110 5.49 -2.50 7.61
C LEU A 110 6.46 -3.69 7.71
N ASP A 111 6.88 -4.26 6.57
CA ASP A 111 7.90 -5.30 6.55
C ASP A 111 9.21 -4.82 7.23
N SER A 112 9.64 -3.59 6.96
CA SER A 112 10.85 -3.02 7.56
C SER A 112 10.69 -2.79 9.06
N ILE A 113 9.55 -2.28 9.53
CA ILE A 113 9.25 -2.10 10.96
C ILE A 113 9.36 -3.46 11.68
N ALA A 114 8.70 -4.50 11.14
CA ALA A 114 8.76 -5.85 11.70
C ALA A 114 10.18 -6.44 11.67
N THR A 115 10.89 -6.31 10.55
CA THR A 115 12.25 -6.87 10.38
C THR A 115 13.27 -6.18 11.29
N LEU A 116 13.17 -4.87 11.50
CA LEU A 116 14.03 -4.10 12.39
C LEU A 116 13.71 -4.27 13.88
N GLY A 117 12.63 -4.94 14.21
CA GLY A 117 12.23 -5.18 15.60
C GLY A 117 11.62 -3.95 16.29
N LEU A 118 11.05 -3.04 15.52
CA LEU A 118 10.43 -1.83 16.06
C LEU A 118 8.99 -2.12 16.47
N PRO A 119 8.52 -1.62 17.62
CA PRO A 119 7.11 -1.63 17.95
C PRO A 119 6.33 -0.77 16.95
N GLY A 120 5.40 -1.36 16.21
CA GLY A 120 4.64 -0.63 15.23
C GLY A 120 3.46 -1.42 14.69
N GLU A 121 2.54 -0.71 14.05
CA GLU A 121 1.34 -1.26 13.40
C GLU A 121 0.98 -0.45 12.17
N GLY A 122 0.38 -1.14 11.18
CA GLY A 122 -0.34 -0.48 10.09
C GLY A 122 -1.81 -0.30 10.46
N ILE A 123 -2.44 0.78 10.02
CA ILE A 123 -3.87 1.01 10.19
C ILE A 123 -4.48 1.44 8.87
N GLY A 124 -5.55 0.77 8.45
CA GLY A 124 -6.29 1.05 7.22
C GLY A 124 -7.72 0.55 7.27
N LEU A 125 -8.34 0.38 6.10
CA LEU A 125 -9.70 -0.15 5.95
C LEU A 125 -9.67 -1.52 5.28
N ASN A 126 -10.63 -2.38 5.66
CA ASN A 126 -10.82 -3.69 5.08
C ASN A 126 -11.71 -3.59 3.83
N TYR A 127 -11.12 -3.25 2.68
CA TYR A 127 -11.89 -3.17 1.44
C TYR A 127 -12.25 -4.56 0.94
N HIS A 128 -13.55 -4.83 0.74
CA HIS A 128 -14.06 -6.12 0.32
C HIS A 128 -13.72 -6.44 -1.14
N LEU A 129 -13.85 -5.43 -2.02
CA LEU A 129 -13.78 -5.57 -3.48
C LEU A 129 -12.59 -4.85 -4.10
N GLY A 130 -11.69 -4.31 -3.25
CA GLY A 130 -10.47 -3.62 -3.65
C GLY A 130 -10.69 -2.37 -4.48
N LEU A 131 -9.74 -2.06 -5.37
CA LEU A 131 -9.93 -1.01 -6.36
C LEU A 131 -10.91 -1.49 -7.45
N PHE A 132 -10.57 -2.52 -8.17
CA PHE A 132 -11.34 -3.35 -9.11
C PHE A 132 -10.40 -4.36 -9.77
N LYS A 133 -10.96 -5.41 -10.37
CA LYS A 133 -10.27 -6.26 -11.33
C LYS A 133 -10.46 -5.69 -12.74
N GLN A 134 -9.35 -5.50 -13.46
CA GLN A 134 -9.37 -5.05 -14.85
C GLN A 134 -9.64 -6.24 -15.78
N VAL A 135 -10.60 -6.08 -16.69
CA VAL A 135 -10.85 -6.98 -17.80
C VAL A 135 -10.84 -6.18 -19.11
N PHE A 136 -10.52 -6.83 -20.23
CA PHE A 136 -10.51 -6.21 -21.55
C PHE A 136 -11.57 -6.82 -22.44
N GLU A 137 -12.40 -5.95 -23.03
CA GLU A 137 -13.40 -6.31 -24.05
C GLU A 137 -13.32 -5.26 -25.17
N ASP A 138 -13.26 -5.68 -26.42
CA ASP A 138 -13.16 -4.80 -27.60
C ASP A 138 -12.00 -3.76 -27.50
N ASN A 139 -10.85 -4.17 -26.97
CA ASN A 139 -9.69 -3.31 -26.69
C ASN A 139 -9.99 -2.16 -25.70
N LEU A 140 -11.00 -2.30 -24.85
CA LEU A 140 -11.36 -1.33 -23.82
C LEU A 140 -11.17 -1.92 -22.43
N GLN A 141 -10.80 -1.08 -21.48
CA GLN A 141 -10.79 -1.46 -20.07
C GLN A 141 -12.21 -1.46 -19.51
N HIS A 142 -12.59 -2.58 -18.88
CA HIS A 142 -13.77 -2.70 -18.04
C HIS A 142 -13.37 -3.03 -16.61
N GLU A 143 -14.17 -2.58 -15.67
CA GLU A 143 -13.96 -2.77 -14.24
C GLU A 143 -14.98 -3.76 -13.68
N VAL A 144 -14.49 -4.76 -12.94
CA VAL A 144 -15.34 -5.70 -12.18
C VAL A 144 -14.88 -5.81 -10.74
N PRO A 145 -15.72 -6.22 -9.79
CA PRO A 145 -15.33 -6.45 -8.40
C PRO A 145 -14.14 -7.40 -8.29
N ASN A 146 -13.29 -7.19 -7.29
CA ASN A 146 -12.13 -8.04 -7.00
C ASN A 146 -12.20 -8.61 -5.57
N PRO A 147 -13.17 -9.50 -5.27
CA PRO A 147 -13.32 -10.08 -3.95
C PRO A 147 -12.11 -10.94 -3.61
N TRP A 148 -11.70 -10.92 -2.35
CA TRP A 148 -10.53 -11.68 -1.85
C TRP A 148 -10.75 -12.29 -0.46
N ILE A 149 -11.78 -11.83 0.26
CA ILE A 149 -12.08 -12.29 1.60
C ILE A 149 -12.77 -13.65 1.51
N THR A 150 -12.14 -14.66 2.08
CA THR A 150 -12.64 -16.04 2.18
C THR A 150 -12.70 -16.45 3.64
N PRO A 151 -13.48 -17.49 4.02
CA PRO A 151 -13.52 -17.98 5.40
C PRO A 151 -12.13 -18.32 5.95
N ASP A 152 -11.29 -18.93 5.12
CA ASP A 152 -9.89 -19.25 5.43
C ASP A 152 -8.97 -18.23 4.78
N SER A 153 -8.80 -17.05 5.40
CA SER A 153 -7.99 -15.96 4.89
C SER A 153 -6.89 -15.56 5.88
N TRP A 154 -5.99 -14.69 5.44
CA TRP A 154 -4.98 -14.07 6.32
C TRP A 154 -5.59 -13.16 7.39
N LEU A 155 -6.83 -12.69 7.19
CA LEU A 155 -7.56 -11.89 8.17
C LEU A 155 -7.84 -12.72 9.44
N THR A 156 -7.71 -12.05 10.58
CA THR A 156 -8.13 -12.55 11.88
C THR A 156 -9.05 -11.52 12.52
N ALA A 157 -10.29 -11.90 12.82
CA ALA A 157 -11.21 -11.04 13.55
C ALA A 157 -10.69 -10.80 14.98
N THR A 158 -10.86 -9.57 15.48
CA THR A 158 -10.50 -9.20 16.85
C THR A 158 -11.76 -8.79 17.62
N ASP A 159 -11.64 -8.66 18.95
CA ASP A 159 -12.72 -8.17 19.81
C ASP A 159 -12.77 -6.62 19.86
N VAL A 160 -11.89 -5.93 19.13
CA VAL A 160 -11.83 -4.46 19.13
C VAL A 160 -12.93 -3.91 18.24
N THR A 161 -13.81 -3.12 18.83
CA THR A 161 -14.90 -2.44 18.12
C THR A 161 -14.99 -0.99 18.58
N TYR A 162 -15.35 -0.10 17.65
CA TYR A 162 -15.56 1.32 17.94
C TYR A 162 -16.86 1.81 17.33
N MET A 163 -17.37 2.92 17.88
CA MET A 163 -18.44 3.71 17.27
C MET A 163 -17.84 4.95 16.63
N VAL A 164 -18.07 5.12 15.34
CA VAL A 164 -17.61 6.29 14.59
C VAL A 164 -18.78 7.22 14.31
N PRO A 165 -18.78 8.44 14.90
CA PRO A 165 -19.89 9.37 14.78
C PRO A 165 -19.82 10.17 13.46
N PHE A 166 -20.95 10.20 12.75
CA PHE A 166 -21.22 11.07 11.61
C PHE A 166 -22.41 11.97 11.89
N ARG A 167 -22.72 12.88 10.96
CA ARG A 167 -23.90 13.75 11.11
C ARG A 167 -25.18 12.92 11.13
N GLY A 168 -25.83 12.86 12.27
CA GLY A 168 -27.14 12.20 12.44
C GLY A 168 -27.12 10.68 12.61
N PHE A 169 -25.96 10.04 12.54
CA PHE A 169 -25.82 8.60 12.79
C PHE A 169 -24.39 8.24 13.25
N SER A 170 -24.23 7.01 13.69
CA SER A 170 -22.90 6.44 13.99
C SER A 170 -22.78 5.06 13.37
N LEU A 171 -21.57 4.70 12.95
CA LEU A 171 -21.26 3.35 12.45
C LEU A 171 -20.46 2.58 13.48
N LYS A 172 -20.90 1.35 13.72
CA LYS A 172 -20.08 0.39 14.45
C LYS A 172 -19.05 -0.19 13.52
N SER A 173 -17.81 -0.24 13.99
CA SER A 173 -16.69 -0.87 13.28
C SER A 173 -16.15 -2.04 14.08
N THR A 174 -15.65 -3.05 13.35
CA THR A 174 -14.87 -4.16 13.89
C THR A 174 -13.48 -4.14 13.29
N MET A 175 -12.46 -4.38 14.11
CA MET A 175 -11.06 -4.47 13.67
C MET A 175 -10.72 -5.91 13.29
N TYR A 176 -10.10 -6.05 12.13
CA TYR A 176 -9.45 -7.26 11.65
C TYR A 176 -7.95 -7.05 11.60
N SER A 177 -7.17 -8.10 11.80
CA SER A 177 -5.70 -8.03 11.71
C SER A 177 -5.14 -9.00 10.69
N ILE A 178 -4.07 -8.57 10.00
CA ILE A 178 -3.19 -9.42 9.22
C ILE A 178 -1.80 -9.35 9.85
N ASP A 179 -1.17 -10.51 10.08
CA ASP A 179 0.19 -10.56 10.58
C ASP A 179 1.19 -10.19 9.49
N VAL A 180 2.04 -9.22 9.77
CA VAL A 180 3.17 -8.82 8.92
C VAL A 180 4.45 -9.41 9.51
N ALA A 181 4.97 -10.45 8.86
CA ALA A 181 6.13 -11.18 9.31
C ALA A 181 7.41 -10.35 9.23
N GLY A 182 8.20 -10.31 10.30
CA GLY A 182 9.57 -9.81 10.27
C GLY A 182 10.54 -10.91 9.78
N TYR A 183 11.57 -10.53 9.00
CA TYR A 183 12.56 -11.48 8.52
C TYR A 183 13.40 -12.03 9.69
N GLU A 184 13.24 -13.34 9.96
CA GLU A 184 13.81 -14.03 11.13
C GLU A 184 13.51 -13.32 12.48
N ASN A 185 12.47 -12.51 12.53
CA ASN A 185 12.10 -11.70 13.67
C ASN A 185 10.60 -11.87 13.99
N LYS A 186 10.14 -11.24 15.07
CA LYS A 186 8.73 -11.19 15.44
C LYS A 186 7.90 -10.45 14.38
N ALA A 187 6.60 -10.64 14.41
CA ALA A 187 5.65 -9.95 13.55
C ALA A 187 5.19 -8.60 14.16
N ILE A 188 4.50 -7.83 13.33
CA ILE A 188 3.63 -6.72 13.72
C ILE A 188 2.25 -6.93 13.10
N HIS A 189 1.27 -6.10 13.44
CA HIS A 189 -0.07 -6.18 12.86
C HIS A 189 -0.30 -5.11 11.79
N LEU A 190 -1.05 -5.48 10.76
CA LEU A 190 -1.80 -4.58 9.92
C LEU A 190 -3.27 -4.66 10.37
N ASN A 191 -3.74 -3.62 11.02
CA ASN A 191 -5.10 -3.52 11.55
C ASN A 191 -6.00 -2.83 10.54
N LEU A 192 -7.08 -3.50 10.18
CA LEU A 192 -8.02 -3.08 9.14
C LEU A 192 -9.42 -2.95 9.75
N PHE A 193 -10.00 -1.78 9.67
CA PHE A 193 -11.34 -1.52 10.18
C PHE A 193 -12.39 -1.71 9.10
N ASP A 194 -13.51 -2.32 9.49
CA ASP A 194 -14.64 -2.64 8.63
C ASP A 194 -15.96 -2.23 9.29
N ILE A 195 -16.97 -1.93 8.49
CA ILE A 195 -18.33 -1.75 8.97
C ILE A 195 -19.03 -3.10 9.14
N ASP A 196 -19.80 -3.27 10.21
CA ASP A 196 -20.49 -4.54 10.48
C ASP A 196 -21.58 -4.89 9.45
N LEU A 197 -22.07 -3.90 8.71
CA LEU A 197 -23.20 -4.03 7.78
C LEU A 197 -22.79 -3.94 6.29
N ALA A 198 -21.52 -4.17 5.96
CA ALA A 198 -21.08 -4.16 4.56
C ALA A 198 -21.89 -5.16 3.71
N ASP A 199 -22.41 -4.72 2.57
CA ASP A 199 -23.24 -5.53 1.67
C ASP A 199 -22.71 -5.53 0.25
N GLU A 200 -21.95 -6.56 -0.11
CA GLU A 200 -21.40 -6.72 -1.46
C GLU A 200 -22.50 -6.93 -2.52
N SER A 201 -23.70 -7.41 -2.13
CA SER A 201 -24.79 -7.70 -3.06
C SER A 201 -25.40 -6.44 -3.69
N MET A 202 -25.12 -5.25 -3.15
CA MET A 202 -25.55 -3.98 -3.72
C MET A 202 -24.77 -3.57 -4.98
N VAL A 203 -23.65 -4.23 -5.27
CA VAL A 203 -22.81 -3.93 -6.45
C VAL A 203 -23.40 -4.62 -7.68
N HIS A 204 -23.58 -3.86 -8.76
CA HIS A 204 -24.14 -4.33 -10.03
C HIS A 204 -23.44 -3.63 -11.20
N ASP A 205 -23.68 -4.11 -12.42
CA ASP A 205 -23.16 -3.50 -13.66
C ASP A 205 -21.68 -3.09 -13.56
N GLY A 206 -20.82 -4.07 -13.29
CA GLY A 206 -19.39 -3.85 -13.03
C GLY A 206 -19.14 -3.42 -11.60
N ILE A 207 -18.84 -2.15 -11.35
CA ILE A 207 -18.51 -1.60 -10.01
C ILE A 207 -19.52 -0.52 -9.56
N THR A 208 -20.71 -0.53 -10.10
CA THR A 208 -21.77 0.45 -9.79
C THR A 208 -22.51 0.06 -8.52
N PHE A 209 -22.82 1.04 -7.68
CA PHE A 209 -23.61 0.87 -6.45
C PHE A 209 -24.19 2.22 -5.99
N ASN A 210 -25.13 2.17 -5.05
CA ASN A 210 -25.68 3.37 -4.44
C ASN A 210 -24.67 4.03 -3.48
N LYS A 211 -23.99 5.11 -3.93
CA LYS A 211 -22.96 5.85 -3.18
C LYS A 211 -23.49 6.52 -1.91
N LYS A 212 -24.82 6.72 -1.77
CA LYS A 212 -25.46 7.38 -0.62
C LYS A 212 -25.71 6.42 0.55
N ASP A 213 -25.67 5.13 0.31
CA ASP A 213 -25.95 4.12 1.33
C ASP A 213 -24.69 3.79 2.14
N ILE A 214 -24.23 4.78 2.92
CA ILE A 214 -22.99 4.71 3.70
C ILE A 214 -23.00 3.55 4.69
N LEU A 215 -24.19 3.16 5.17
CA LEU A 215 -24.34 2.06 6.15
C LEU A 215 -23.86 0.72 5.58
N HIS A 216 -23.90 0.54 4.26
CA HIS A 216 -23.63 -0.73 3.61
C HIS A 216 -22.46 -0.69 2.63
N ASN A 217 -22.03 0.51 2.17
CA ASN A 217 -21.04 0.63 1.09
C ASN A 217 -19.65 1.08 1.52
N LEU A 218 -19.47 1.57 2.76
CA LEU A 218 -18.30 2.36 3.16
C LEU A 218 -16.96 1.63 2.95
N THR A 219 -16.93 0.32 3.15
CA THR A 219 -15.73 -0.52 3.04
C THR A 219 -15.72 -1.44 1.81
N LEU A 220 -16.63 -1.21 0.83
CA LEU A 220 -16.67 -2.06 -0.36
C LEU A 220 -15.46 -1.82 -1.29
N PHE A 221 -15.22 -0.56 -1.68
CA PHE A 221 -14.18 -0.23 -2.66
C PHE A 221 -13.15 0.75 -2.13
N LEU A 222 -11.89 0.48 -2.45
CA LEU A 222 -10.80 1.46 -2.39
C LEU A 222 -10.98 2.45 -3.55
N TYR A 223 -10.97 3.75 -3.26
CA TYR A 223 -11.18 4.83 -4.24
C TYR A 223 -12.42 4.62 -5.12
N PRO A 224 -13.62 4.71 -4.53
CA PRO A 224 -14.86 4.68 -5.31
C PRO A 224 -14.85 5.80 -6.35
N ASP A 225 -15.62 5.61 -7.43
CA ASP A 225 -15.76 6.62 -8.47
C ASP A 225 -16.21 7.97 -7.86
N ASP A 226 -15.37 8.99 -7.99
CA ASP A 226 -15.52 10.34 -7.44
C ASP A 226 -15.82 11.40 -8.52
N SER A 227 -16.29 10.96 -9.68
CA SER A 227 -16.71 11.84 -10.77
C SER A 227 -17.88 12.74 -10.37
N ASP A 228 -18.72 12.29 -9.45
CA ASP A 228 -19.86 13.03 -8.90
C ASP A 228 -19.62 13.47 -7.42
N GLU A 229 -20.55 14.26 -6.91
CA GLU A 229 -20.47 14.76 -5.52
C GLU A 229 -20.62 13.64 -4.49
N ASP A 230 -21.50 12.67 -4.73
CA ASP A 230 -21.74 11.57 -3.82
C ASP A 230 -20.48 10.69 -3.66
N GLY A 231 -19.77 10.46 -4.76
CA GLY A 231 -18.48 9.74 -4.72
C GLY A 231 -17.40 10.50 -3.99
N ARG A 232 -17.31 11.83 -4.17
CA ARG A 232 -16.38 12.68 -3.41
C ARG A 232 -16.70 12.69 -1.92
N LYS A 233 -17.98 12.79 -1.56
CA LYS A 233 -18.43 12.68 -0.16
C LYS A 233 -18.14 11.29 0.42
N LEU A 234 -18.35 10.21 -0.34
CA LEU A 234 -18.02 8.85 0.11
C LEU A 234 -16.52 8.72 0.47
N ARG A 235 -15.62 9.33 -0.31
CA ARG A 235 -14.19 9.37 0.06
C ARG A 235 -13.94 10.09 1.39
N VAL A 236 -14.64 11.19 1.67
CA VAL A 236 -14.53 11.87 2.97
C VAL A 236 -15.04 10.97 4.10
N TYR A 237 -16.16 10.26 3.90
CA TYR A 237 -16.66 9.27 4.85
C TYR A 237 -15.62 8.19 5.15
N GLN A 238 -14.98 7.63 4.12
CA GLN A 238 -13.93 6.60 4.26
C GLN A 238 -12.73 7.13 5.04
N GLN A 239 -12.25 8.32 4.70
CA GLN A 239 -11.09 8.93 5.37
C GLN A 239 -11.38 9.17 6.86
N TYR A 240 -12.55 9.73 7.19
CA TYR A 240 -12.91 9.96 8.59
C TYR A 240 -13.12 8.64 9.35
N PHE A 241 -13.79 7.68 8.75
CA PHE A 241 -13.97 6.35 9.36
C PHE A 241 -12.61 5.71 9.72
N MET A 242 -11.65 5.77 8.82
CA MET A 242 -10.30 5.26 9.04
C MET A 242 -9.61 5.98 10.20
N VAL A 243 -9.59 7.31 10.21
CA VAL A 243 -8.84 8.07 11.22
C VAL A 243 -9.52 8.09 12.58
N SER A 244 -10.85 8.05 12.66
CA SER A 244 -11.56 7.97 13.93
C SER A 244 -11.31 6.65 14.63
N ASN A 245 -11.34 5.53 13.90
CA ASN A 245 -10.94 4.22 14.42
C ASN A 245 -9.47 4.22 14.88
N ALA A 246 -8.57 4.74 14.05
CA ALA A 246 -7.15 4.84 14.39
C ALA A 246 -6.91 5.66 15.66
N ALA A 247 -7.54 6.83 15.78
CA ALA A 247 -7.39 7.70 16.93
C ALA A 247 -7.89 7.04 18.22
N GLN A 248 -9.05 6.38 18.18
CA GLN A 248 -9.59 5.65 19.34
C GLN A 248 -8.64 4.53 19.76
N LEU A 249 -8.17 3.69 18.83
CA LEU A 249 -7.20 2.62 19.09
C LEU A 249 -5.93 3.14 19.75
N ILE A 250 -5.32 4.19 19.17
CA ILE A 250 -4.06 4.75 19.65
C ILE A 250 -4.19 5.31 21.07
N LEU A 251 -5.28 6.03 21.36
CA LEU A 251 -5.52 6.58 22.69
C LEU A 251 -5.78 5.48 23.72
N ASP A 252 -6.56 4.45 23.38
CA ASP A 252 -6.85 3.34 24.28
C ASP A 252 -5.59 2.52 24.56
N GLU A 253 -4.76 2.25 23.56
CA GLU A 253 -3.48 1.57 23.75
C GLU A 253 -2.49 2.41 24.59
N ALA A 254 -2.40 3.72 24.37
CA ALA A 254 -1.56 4.60 25.17
C ALA A 254 -1.98 4.58 26.65
N VAL A 255 -3.29 4.69 26.92
CA VAL A 255 -3.83 4.60 28.29
C VAL A 255 -3.56 3.23 28.90
N SER A 256 -3.73 2.14 28.15
CA SER A 256 -3.46 0.78 28.64
C SER A 256 -1.98 0.58 29.05
N LYS A 257 -1.06 1.34 28.43
CA LYS A 257 0.37 1.36 28.73
C LYS A 257 0.76 2.36 29.82
N GLY A 258 -0.21 3.08 30.40
CA GLY A 258 -0.01 3.99 31.52
C GLY A 258 0.11 5.46 31.15
N SER A 259 -0.21 5.86 29.90
CA SER A 259 -0.30 7.28 29.53
C SER A 259 -1.46 7.96 30.23
N ASN A 260 -1.25 9.20 30.65
CA ASN A 260 -2.32 10.11 31.08
C ASN A 260 -2.82 11.02 29.95
N LEU A 261 -2.38 10.74 28.72
CA LEU A 261 -2.61 11.45 27.46
C LEU A 261 -1.95 12.82 27.32
N HIS A 262 -1.56 13.50 28.40
CA HIS A 262 -0.71 14.70 28.33
C HIS A 262 0.70 14.36 27.83
N ASP A 263 1.13 13.13 28.01
CA ASP A 263 2.41 12.57 27.58
C ASP A 263 2.28 11.63 26.35
N LEU A 264 1.24 11.78 25.55
CA LEU A 264 0.93 10.89 24.41
C LEU A 264 2.12 10.72 23.46
N ALA A 265 2.93 11.75 23.25
CA ALA A 265 4.13 11.70 22.41
C ALA A 265 5.21 10.73 22.90
N ASP A 266 5.18 10.31 24.18
CA ASP A 266 6.05 9.27 24.72
C ASP A 266 5.56 7.84 24.40
N TYR A 267 4.31 7.69 23.96
CA TYR A 267 3.64 6.41 23.70
C TYR A 267 3.34 6.18 22.23
N ALA A 268 3.13 7.23 21.47
CA ALA A 268 2.73 7.11 20.07
C ALA A 268 3.50 8.06 19.15
N VAL A 269 3.76 7.57 17.95
CA VAL A 269 4.07 8.40 16.79
C VAL A 269 3.20 7.92 15.63
N VAL A 270 2.55 8.86 14.95
CA VAL A 270 1.65 8.60 13.83
C VAL A 270 2.29 9.06 12.54
N GLN A 271 2.44 8.14 11.58
CA GLN A 271 2.85 8.47 10.23
C GLN A 271 1.61 8.61 9.35
N ILE A 272 1.34 9.83 8.91
CA ILE A 272 0.29 10.20 7.96
C ILE A 272 0.82 9.91 6.55
N ASN A 273 0.31 8.85 5.90
CA ASN A 273 0.76 8.46 4.58
C ASN A 273 -0.08 9.13 3.49
N ASP A 274 0.45 10.18 2.87
CA ASP A 274 -0.26 11.14 2.03
C ASP A 274 -1.35 11.90 2.82
N THR A 275 -2.28 12.57 2.16
CA THR A 275 -3.30 13.42 2.79
C THR A 275 -4.57 12.67 3.23
N HIS A 276 -4.72 11.40 2.84
CA HIS A 276 -5.92 10.64 3.17
C HIS A 276 -6.19 10.52 4.69
N PRO A 277 -5.16 10.35 5.56
CA PRO A 277 -5.35 10.31 7.00
C PRO A 277 -5.28 11.68 7.71
N SER A 278 -5.21 12.80 7.02
CA SER A 278 -4.98 14.13 7.63
C SER A 278 -5.99 14.51 8.72
N MET A 279 -7.23 14.04 8.61
CA MET A 279 -8.26 14.28 9.64
C MET A 279 -7.94 13.65 11.00
N ILE A 280 -6.88 12.83 11.13
CA ILE A 280 -6.39 12.34 12.43
C ILE A 280 -6.04 13.50 13.38
N ILE A 281 -5.55 14.62 12.84
CA ILE A 281 -5.17 15.79 13.63
C ILE A 281 -6.37 16.39 14.37
N PRO A 282 -7.44 16.85 13.70
CA PRO A 282 -8.60 17.37 14.41
C PRO A 282 -9.36 16.30 15.19
N GLU A 283 -9.33 15.03 14.77
CA GLU A 283 -9.98 13.94 15.52
C GLU A 283 -9.27 13.66 16.84
N PHE A 284 -7.94 13.66 16.91
CA PHE A 284 -7.20 13.58 18.16
C PHE A 284 -7.55 14.75 19.09
N ILE A 285 -7.58 15.96 18.56
CA ILE A 285 -7.93 17.14 19.37
C ILE A 285 -9.34 17.01 19.95
N ARG A 286 -10.29 16.52 19.15
CA ARG A 286 -11.66 16.26 19.60
C ARG A 286 -11.71 15.23 20.72
N LEU A 287 -11.06 14.07 20.52
CA LEU A 287 -11.05 12.97 21.49
C LEU A 287 -10.27 13.32 22.77
N LEU A 288 -9.20 14.07 22.68
CA LEU A 288 -8.46 14.58 23.84
C LEU A 288 -9.32 15.59 24.62
N GLY A 289 -10.08 16.45 23.90
CA GLY A 289 -11.04 17.37 24.51
C GLY A 289 -12.16 16.65 25.28
N GLU A 290 -12.70 15.56 24.73
CA GLU A 290 -13.68 14.70 25.45
C GLU A 290 -13.09 14.07 26.73
N ARG A 291 -11.76 13.93 26.79
CA ARG A 291 -11.02 13.43 27.96
C ARG A 291 -10.51 14.54 28.89
N GLY A 292 -10.95 15.78 28.66
CA GLY A 292 -10.70 16.93 29.55
C GLY A 292 -9.40 17.70 29.27
N ILE A 293 -8.71 17.42 28.16
CA ILE A 293 -7.53 18.19 27.73
C ILE A 293 -7.99 19.40 26.92
N ASP A 294 -7.53 20.59 27.26
CA ASP A 294 -7.95 21.80 26.56
C ASP A 294 -7.41 21.84 25.11
N PHE A 295 -8.04 22.65 24.27
CA PHE A 295 -7.75 22.69 22.84
C PHE A 295 -6.28 23.05 22.54
N ASP A 296 -5.71 23.99 23.28
CA ASP A 296 -4.35 24.48 22.99
C ASP A 296 -3.31 23.43 23.35
N GLU A 297 -3.50 22.79 24.49
CA GLU A 297 -2.66 21.65 24.91
C GLU A 297 -2.85 20.45 23.96
N ALA A 298 -4.07 20.12 23.58
CA ALA A 298 -4.35 19.02 22.65
C ALA A 298 -3.67 19.26 21.28
N ALA A 299 -3.73 20.48 20.75
CA ALA A 299 -3.07 20.83 19.49
C ALA A 299 -1.54 20.72 19.60
N GLU A 300 -0.96 21.10 20.75
CA GLU A 300 0.47 20.96 21.02
C GLU A 300 0.88 19.47 21.12
N ILE A 301 0.13 18.66 21.87
CA ILE A 301 0.35 17.21 21.96
C ILE A 301 0.36 16.57 20.56
N VAL A 302 -0.66 16.86 19.74
CA VAL A 302 -0.81 16.30 18.39
C VAL A 302 0.37 16.71 17.49
N SER A 303 0.85 17.95 17.64
CA SER A 303 2.00 18.43 16.87
C SER A 303 3.31 17.69 17.15
N HIS A 304 3.41 16.98 18.28
CA HIS A 304 4.55 16.12 18.63
C HIS A 304 4.33 14.63 18.32
N VAL A 305 3.10 14.25 17.92
CA VAL A 305 2.72 12.87 17.61
C VAL A 305 2.69 12.61 16.12
N CYS A 306 2.24 13.57 15.30
CA CYS A 306 1.99 13.37 13.88
C CYS A 306 3.18 13.76 12.99
N ALA A 307 3.48 12.92 12.02
CA ALA A 307 4.43 13.16 10.94
C ALA A 307 3.76 12.88 9.60
N TYR A 308 4.10 13.65 8.56
CA TYR A 308 3.47 13.61 7.25
C TYR A 308 4.44 13.22 6.15
N THR A 309 4.04 12.26 5.31
CA THR A 309 4.75 11.92 4.08
C THR A 309 3.98 12.47 2.88
N ASN A 310 4.62 13.32 2.09
CA ASN A 310 4.07 13.82 0.82
C ASN A 310 4.51 12.93 -0.35
N HIS A 311 3.56 12.53 -1.22
CA HIS A 311 3.82 11.68 -2.38
C HIS A 311 3.67 12.39 -3.73
N THR A 312 3.18 13.63 -3.75
CA THR A 312 2.93 14.37 -5.00
C THR A 312 3.76 15.63 -5.11
N ILE A 313 4.07 16.01 -6.37
CA ILE A 313 4.69 17.30 -6.71
C ILE A 313 3.74 18.21 -7.50
N LEU A 314 2.50 17.79 -7.71
CA LEU A 314 1.51 18.58 -8.45
C LEU A 314 0.60 19.29 -7.45
N ALA A 315 0.64 20.61 -7.44
CA ALA A 315 -0.19 21.44 -6.55
C ALA A 315 -1.69 21.13 -6.69
N GLU A 316 -2.14 20.83 -7.92
CA GLU A 316 -3.53 20.48 -8.20
C GLU A 316 -3.92 19.12 -7.58
N ALA A 317 -2.96 18.23 -7.36
CA ALA A 317 -3.19 16.91 -6.78
C ALA A 317 -3.12 16.91 -5.24
N LEU A 318 -2.75 18.02 -4.59
CA LEU A 318 -2.88 18.18 -3.15
C LEU A 318 -4.35 18.27 -2.78
N GLU A 319 -4.81 17.32 -1.96
CA GLU A 319 -6.22 17.14 -1.64
C GLU A 319 -6.81 18.34 -0.88
N LYS A 320 -7.94 18.83 -1.36
CA LYS A 320 -8.70 19.94 -0.77
C LYS A 320 -10.16 19.54 -0.74
N TRP A 321 -10.82 19.73 0.40
CA TRP A 321 -12.25 19.47 0.52
C TRP A 321 -13.04 20.73 0.76
N PRO A 322 -14.16 20.96 0.03
CA PRO A 322 -15.09 22.03 0.37
C PRO A 322 -15.54 21.86 1.82
N ILE A 323 -15.48 22.93 2.61
CA ILE A 323 -15.79 22.86 4.04
C ILE A 323 -17.21 22.35 4.30
N HIS A 324 -18.15 22.62 3.38
CA HIS A 324 -19.52 22.14 3.52
C HIS A 324 -19.62 20.60 3.44
N TYR A 325 -18.66 19.89 2.79
CA TYR A 325 -18.61 18.43 2.87
C TYR A 325 -18.32 17.97 4.30
N LEU A 326 -17.39 18.66 4.98
CA LEU A 326 -17.09 18.34 6.38
C LEU A 326 -18.26 18.74 7.31
N GLU A 327 -18.93 19.87 7.02
CA GLU A 327 -20.15 20.28 7.74
C GLU A 327 -21.25 19.24 7.59
N ASP A 328 -21.42 18.65 6.40
CA ASP A 328 -22.43 17.63 6.11
C ASP A 328 -22.10 16.28 6.72
N ILE A 329 -20.84 15.92 6.83
CA ILE A 329 -20.40 14.56 7.18
C ILE A 329 -19.92 14.48 8.62
N VAL A 330 -19.03 15.40 9.03
CA VAL A 330 -18.33 15.39 10.32
C VAL A 330 -18.36 16.78 11.00
N PRO A 331 -19.57 17.32 11.26
CA PRO A 331 -19.72 18.69 11.78
C PRO A 331 -18.97 18.90 13.10
N GLN A 332 -18.69 17.86 13.86
CA GLN A 332 -17.92 17.91 15.12
C GLN A 332 -16.45 18.30 14.91
N LEU A 333 -15.88 18.10 13.73
CA LEU A 333 -14.50 18.51 13.43
C LEU A 333 -14.40 19.96 12.94
N VAL A 334 -15.45 20.50 12.36
CA VAL A 334 -15.42 21.83 11.71
C VAL A 334 -15.02 22.95 12.67
N PRO A 335 -15.56 23.07 13.89
CA PRO A 335 -15.12 24.09 14.85
C PRO A 335 -13.63 23.99 15.21
N ILE A 336 -13.12 22.76 15.28
CA ILE A 336 -11.70 22.48 15.57
C ILE A 336 -10.84 22.95 14.40
N ILE A 337 -11.17 22.55 13.18
CA ILE A 337 -10.44 22.95 11.96
C ILE A 337 -10.43 24.47 11.79
N ARG A 338 -11.58 25.14 12.02
CA ARG A 338 -11.67 26.61 11.98
C ARG A 338 -10.75 27.26 13.03
N LYS A 339 -10.73 26.75 14.25
CA LYS A 339 -9.87 27.27 15.31
C LYS A 339 -8.38 27.04 15.03
N LEU A 340 -8.02 25.91 14.41
CA LEU A 340 -6.66 25.64 13.93
C LEU A 340 -6.27 26.66 12.86
N ASP A 341 -7.14 26.91 11.88
CA ASP A 341 -6.93 27.90 10.82
C ASP A 341 -6.82 29.33 11.34
N GLU A 342 -7.69 29.74 12.28
CA GLU A 342 -7.61 31.04 12.94
C GLU A 342 -6.26 31.29 13.62
N LYS A 343 -5.71 30.27 14.31
CA LYS A 343 -4.37 30.33 14.93
C LYS A 343 -3.27 30.45 13.88
N VAL A 344 -3.38 29.71 12.78
CA VAL A 344 -2.43 29.80 11.67
C VAL A 344 -2.47 31.20 11.06
N LYS A 345 -3.63 31.73 10.71
CA LYS A 345 -3.80 33.06 10.13
C LYS A 345 -3.34 34.19 11.05
N ALA A 346 -3.54 34.05 12.37
CA ALA A 346 -3.03 34.99 13.35
C ALA A 346 -1.50 35.07 13.40
N LYS A 347 -0.82 33.93 13.17
CA LYS A 347 0.65 33.85 13.16
C LYS A 347 1.25 34.09 11.78
N TYR A 348 0.57 33.62 10.74
CA TYR A 348 1.00 33.66 9.35
C TYR A 348 -0.15 34.14 8.46
N PRO A 349 -0.29 35.45 8.21
CA PRO A 349 -1.45 36.02 7.52
C PRO A 349 -1.50 35.78 6.00
N ALA A 350 -0.49 35.11 5.42
CA ALA A 350 -0.46 34.85 3.99
C ALA A 350 -1.48 33.77 3.60
N GLU A 351 -2.30 34.04 2.58
CA GLU A 351 -3.39 33.18 2.11
C GLU A 351 -2.90 31.77 1.70
N ASN A 352 -1.73 31.67 1.10
CA ASN A 352 -1.14 30.40 0.66
C ASN A 352 -0.62 29.51 1.80
N LEU A 353 -0.72 29.98 3.05
CA LEU A 353 -0.41 29.22 4.25
C LEU A 353 -1.66 28.81 5.02
N ALA A 354 -2.83 29.33 4.65
CA ALA A 354 -4.09 29.05 5.33
C ALA A 354 -4.49 27.58 5.22
N ILE A 355 -5.10 27.02 6.27
CA ILE A 355 -5.74 25.72 6.22
C ILE A 355 -7.05 25.82 5.44
N ILE A 356 -7.84 26.87 5.69
CA ILE A 356 -9.08 27.15 4.96
C ILE A 356 -8.83 28.39 4.10
N ASP A 357 -8.88 28.23 2.78
CA ASP A 357 -8.67 29.31 1.84
C ASP A 357 -9.91 30.21 1.66
N SER A 358 -9.75 31.28 0.89
CA SER A 358 -10.82 32.23 0.59
C SER A 358 -12.01 31.63 -0.18
N ASN A 359 -11.83 30.47 -0.81
CA ASN A 359 -12.88 29.70 -1.48
C ASN A 359 -13.57 28.68 -0.55
N ASN A 360 -13.29 28.70 0.74
CA ASN A 360 -13.75 27.72 1.72
C ASN A 360 -13.34 26.28 1.42
N LEU A 361 -12.14 26.08 0.83
CA LEU A 361 -11.53 24.77 0.66
C LEU A 361 -10.58 24.50 1.83
N VAL A 362 -10.70 23.33 2.43
CA VAL A 362 -9.82 22.86 3.50
C VAL A 362 -8.64 22.12 2.87
N HIS A 363 -7.45 22.68 3.03
CA HIS A 363 -6.20 22.11 2.51
C HIS A 363 -5.63 21.07 3.49
N MET A 364 -5.76 19.81 3.15
CA MET A 364 -5.38 18.71 4.04
C MET A 364 -3.87 18.72 4.35
N ALA A 365 -3.03 18.89 3.34
CA ALA A 365 -1.58 18.97 3.53
C ALA A 365 -1.15 20.17 4.38
N HIS A 366 -1.82 21.32 4.28
CA HIS A 366 -1.51 22.49 5.11
C HIS A 366 -1.73 22.20 6.59
N MET A 367 -2.80 21.48 6.91
CA MET A 367 -3.06 21.05 8.28
C MET A 367 -1.97 20.11 8.81
N ASP A 368 -1.54 19.14 8.00
CA ASP A 368 -0.47 18.22 8.34
C ASP A 368 0.87 18.93 8.59
N ILE A 369 1.17 19.95 7.76
CA ILE A 369 2.41 20.71 7.86
C ILE A 369 2.44 21.61 9.09
N HIS A 370 1.34 22.31 9.39
CA HIS A 370 1.27 23.19 10.56
C HIS A 370 1.32 22.40 11.86
N TYR A 371 0.59 21.30 11.94
CA TYR A 371 0.36 20.51 13.17
C TYR A 371 1.06 19.14 13.19
N GLY A 372 2.03 18.90 12.33
CA GLY A 372 2.96 17.78 12.41
C GLY A 372 4.39 18.24 12.73
N PHE A 373 5.23 17.34 13.26
CA PHE A 373 6.62 17.65 13.59
C PHE A 373 7.60 17.39 12.44
N SER A 374 7.19 16.60 11.43
CA SER A 374 8.06 16.18 10.34
C SER A 374 7.29 16.05 9.04
N ILE A 375 7.92 16.50 7.95
CA ILE A 375 7.41 16.40 6.58
C ILE A 375 8.51 15.78 5.75
N ASN A 376 8.25 14.65 5.10
CA ASN A 376 9.23 14.08 4.20
C ASN A 376 8.72 13.98 2.76
N GLY A 377 9.63 14.26 1.83
CA GLY A 377 9.51 13.82 0.45
C GLY A 377 10.01 12.38 0.31
N VAL A 378 9.75 11.76 -0.83
CA VAL A 378 9.98 10.33 -1.08
C VAL A 378 11.16 10.02 -2.02
N ALA A 379 11.90 11.05 -2.43
CA ALA A 379 13.16 10.99 -3.16
C ALA A 379 13.92 12.31 -2.96
N ALA A 380 15.25 12.30 -3.11
CA ALA A 380 16.05 13.52 -2.94
C ALA A 380 15.55 14.66 -3.85
N LEU A 381 15.40 14.40 -5.15
CA LEU A 381 14.88 15.39 -6.09
C LEU A 381 13.44 15.83 -5.74
N HIS A 382 12.58 14.89 -5.34
CA HIS A 382 11.22 15.22 -4.91
C HIS A 382 11.23 16.18 -3.72
N THR A 383 12.06 15.91 -2.72
CA THR A 383 12.19 16.75 -1.52
C THR A 383 12.70 18.15 -1.87
N GLU A 384 13.66 18.27 -2.78
CA GLU A 384 14.13 19.57 -3.27
C GLU A 384 13.05 20.34 -4.05
N ILE A 385 12.22 19.67 -4.83
CA ILE A 385 11.06 20.30 -5.50
C ILE A 385 10.06 20.80 -4.45
N LEU A 386 9.76 20.02 -3.40
CA LEU A 386 8.88 20.48 -2.33
C LEU A 386 9.41 21.73 -1.65
N LYS A 387 10.71 21.79 -1.33
CA LYS A 387 11.34 22.93 -0.65
C LYS A 387 11.44 24.17 -1.53
N ASN A 388 11.73 24.00 -2.83
CA ASN A 388 12.04 25.11 -3.72
C ASN A 388 10.86 25.57 -4.57
N SER A 389 9.76 24.80 -4.64
CA SER A 389 8.60 25.06 -5.49
C SER A 389 7.28 24.82 -4.74
N GLU A 390 6.84 23.56 -4.64
CA GLU A 390 5.44 23.23 -4.28
C GLU A 390 5.04 23.62 -2.87
N LEU A 391 5.95 23.51 -1.90
CA LEU A 391 5.74 23.83 -0.49
C LEU A 391 6.75 24.86 0.01
N HIS A 392 7.31 25.66 -0.90
CA HIS A 392 8.35 26.62 -0.60
C HIS A 392 7.96 27.57 0.55
N GLN A 393 6.75 28.10 0.52
CA GLN A 393 6.23 28.98 1.57
C GLN A 393 6.20 28.33 2.97
N PHE A 394 6.01 27.03 3.04
CA PHE A 394 6.10 26.26 4.29
C PHE A 394 7.55 26.00 4.69
N TYR A 395 8.42 25.75 3.72
CA TYR A 395 9.83 25.59 3.99
C TYR A 395 10.48 26.86 4.56
N GLU A 396 10.02 28.05 4.13
CA GLU A 396 10.49 29.32 4.69
C GLU A 396 10.16 29.48 6.17
N ILE A 397 9.02 28.95 6.65
CA ILE A 397 8.58 29.10 8.05
C ILE A 397 8.90 27.89 8.94
N TYR A 398 9.13 26.71 8.36
CA TYR A 398 9.42 25.45 9.06
C TYR A 398 10.54 24.64 8.41
N PRO A 399 11.73 25.22 8.15
CA PRO A 399 12.79 24.51 7.44
C PRO A 399 13.24 23.23 8.15
N GLU A 400 13.14 23.20 9.48
CA GLU A 400 13.52 22.06 10.34
C GLU A 400 12.60 20.84 10.20
N LYS A 401 11.36 21.03 9.74
CA LYS A 401 10.41 19.91 9.54
C LYS A 401 10.71 19.12 8.28
N PHE A 402 11.31 19.75 7.25
CA PHE A 402 11.50 19.14 5.94
C PHE A 402 12.69 18.21 5.88
N ASN A 403 12.46 16.97 5.46
CA ASN A 403 13.51 15.98 5.30
C ASN A 403 13.20 15.01 4.15
N ASN A 404 14.18 14.22 3.74
CA ASN A 404 14.02 13.21 2.70
C ASN A 404 14.04 11.79 3.27
N LYS A 405 13.09 10.97 2.83
CA LYS A 405 13.09 9.51 3.02
C LYS A 405 12.89 8.86 1.66
N THR A 406 14.00 8.53 1.00
CA THR A 406 13.96 7.90 -0.33
C THR A 406 13.19 6.59 -0.28
N ASN A 407 12.28 6.40 -1.23
CA ASN A 407 11.55 5.16 -1.38
C ASN A 407 12.49 3.97 -1.54
N GLY A 408 12.10 2.84 -0.97
CA GLY A 408 12.82 1.59 -1.07
C GLY A 408 11.87 0.40 -1.26
N ILE A 409 12.45 -0.78 -1.38
CA ILE A 409 11.74 -2.05 -1.47
C ILE A 409 12.30 -3.04 -0.46
N THR A 410 11.48 -3.97 0.00
CA THR A 410 11.96 -5.08 0.81
C THR A 410 12.64 -6.14 -0.06
N PHE A 411 13.85 -6.57 0.34
CA PHE A 411 14.59 -7.63 -0.37
C PHE A 411 13.92 -9.00 -0.26
N ARG A 412 13.18 -9.28 0.84
CA ARG A 412 12.48 -10.55 1.02
C ARG A 412 11.56 -10.82 -0.16
N ARG A 413 10.67 -9.88 -0.48
CA ARG A 413 9.76 -10.03 -1.61
C ARG A 413 10.43 -9.78 -2.97
N TRP A 414 11.15 -8.67 -3.11
CA TRP A 414 11.58 -8.17 -4.43
C TRP A 414 12.94 -8.67 -4.90
N LEU A 415 13.63 -9.47 -4.09
CA LEU A 415 14.85 -10.16 -4.47
C LEU A 415 14.78 -11.65 -4.10
N MET A 416 14.63 -11.97 -2.81
CA MET A 416 14.69 -13.36 -2.33
C MET A 416 13.56 -14.24 -2.87
N TYR A 417 12.34 -13.68 -2.96
CA TYR A 417 11.20 -14.37 -3.57
C TYR A 417 11.24 -14.30 -5.09
N CYS A 418 11.33 -13.10 -5.67
CA CYS A 418 11.18 -12.91 -7.11
C CYS A 418 12.38 -13.42 -7.93
N ASN A 419 13.59 -13.49 -7.36
CA ASN A 419 14.79 -13.87 -8.10
C ASN A 419 15.76 -14.70 -7.24
N GLN A 420 15.36 -15.93 -6.94
CA GLN A 420 16.17 -16.85 -6.13
C GLN A 420 17.55 -17.15 -6.74
N PRO A 421 17.72 -17.34 -8.07
CA PRO A 421 19.04 -17.54 -8.66
C PRO A 421 19.99 -16.37 -8.40
N LEU A 422 19.50 -15.13 -8.55
CA LEU A 422 20.27 -13.91 -8.24
C LEU A 422 20.59 -13.83 -6.75
N THR A 423 19.63 -14.12 -5.89
CA THR A 423 19.82 -14.14 -4.43
C THR A 423 20.93 -15.09 -4.02
N LYS A 424 20.90 -16.33 -4.51
CA LYS A 424 21.93 -17.36 -4.23
C LYS A 424 23.29 -16.91 -4.75
N PHE A 425 23.33 -16.30 -5.93
CA PHE A 425 24.58 -15.81 -6.51
C PHE A 425 25.18 -14.65 -5.69
N ILE A 426 24.37 -13.64 -5.31
CA ILE A 426 24.83 -12.54 -4.44
C ILE A 426 25.36 -13.13 -3.11
N SER A 427 24.61 -14.02 -2.48
CA SER A 427 25.02 -14.66 -1.23
C SER A 427 26.35 -15.40 -1.36
N SER A 428 26.63 -16.05 -2.49
CA SER A 428 27.90 -16.73 -2.75
C SER A 428 29.10 -15.77 -2.86
N LEU A 429 28.86 -14.51 -3.24
CA LEU A 429 29.90 -13.50 -3.41
C LEU A 429 30.19 -12.72 -2.13
N ILE A 430 29.16 -12.33 -1.38
CA ILE A 430 29.27 -11.37 -0.28
C ILE A 430 28.70 -11.86 1.06
N GLY A 431 28.17 -13.10 1.10
CA GLY A 431 27.48 -13.65 2.29
C GLY A 431 26.04 -13.17 2.42
N GLU A 432 25.40 -13.48 3.56
CA GLU A 432 23.96 -13.31 3.78
C GLU A 432 23.57 -11.97 4.43
N GLY A 433 24.54 -11.17 4.88
CA GLY A 433 24.30 -9.97 5.69
C GLY A 433 23.42 -8.92 5.00
N TYR A 434 23.51 -8.81 3.66
CA TYR A 434 22.72 -7.85 2.88
C TYR A 434 21.19 -8.06 3.01
N LYS A 435 20.75 -9.25 3.41
CA LYS A 435 19.32 -9.55 3.61
C LYS A 435 18.70 -8.74 4.75
N LYS A 436 19.52 -8.28 5.70
CA LYS A 436 19.16 -7.44 6.85
C LYS A 436 19.71 -6.02 6.73
N ASP A 437 20.91 -5.87 6.16
CA ASP A 437 21.58 -4.59 5.98
C ASP A 437 21.90 -4.35 4.49
N ALA A 438 21.11 -3.48 3.85
CA ALA A 438 21.25 -3.14 2.43
C ALA A 438 22.64 -2.57 2.07
N ASP A 439 23.32 -1.91 2.99
CA ASP A 439 24.63 -1.33 2.77
C ASP A 439 25.70 -2.38 2.45
N GLU A 440 25.51 -3.63 2.85
CA GLU A 440 26.39 -4.73 2.52
C GLU A 440 26.44 -5.03 1.01
N LEU A 441 25.41 -4.66 0.22
CA LEU A 441 25.44 -4.78 -1.24
C LEU A 441 26.59 -3.99 -1.86
N LYS A 442 27.12 -2.97 -1.19
CA LYS A 442 28.32 -2.22 -1.64
C LYS A 442 29.54 -3.13 -1.81
N LYS A 443 29.62 -4.27 -1.11
CA LYS A 443 30.68 -5.26 -1.27
C LYS A 443 30.75 -5.82 -2.71
N LEU A 444 29.64 -5.80 -3.46
CA LEU A 444 29.59 -6.22 -4.86
C LEU A 444 30.48 -5.34 -5.76
N LEU A 445 30.80 -4.12 -5.36
CA LEU A 445 31.73 -3.24 -6.10
C LEU A 445 33.12 -3.86 -6.29
N ALA A 446 33.52 -4.79 -5.43
CA ALA A 446 34.79 -5.52 -5.57
C ALA A 446 34.81 -6.40 -6.85
N TYR A 447 33.66 -6.76 -7.38
CA TYR A 447 33.50 -7.66 -8.54
C TYR A 447 33.12 -6.94 -9.81
N LYS A 448 33.10 -5.60 -9.83
CA LYS A 448 32.60 -4.78 -10.96
C LYS A 448 33.34 -5.05 -12.29
N ASP A 449 34.61 -5.48 -12.23
CA ASP A 449 35.47 -5.74 -13.38
C ASP A 449 35.81 -7.26 -13.51
N ASP A 450 35.18 -8.14 -12.68
CA ASP A 450 35.38 -9.58 -12.78
C ASP A 450 34.49 -10.18 -13.88
N GLN A 451 35.13 -10.55 -15.01
CA GLN A 451 34.41 -11.04 -16.18
C GLN A 451 33.59 -12.31 -15.88
N LYS A 452 34.06 -13.21 -15.02
CA LYS A 452 33.30 -14.42 -14.67
C LYS A 452 32.03 -14.10 -13.92
N VAL A 453 32.09 -13.12 -13.01
CA VAL A 453 30.90 -12.64 -12.27
C VAL A 453 29.93 -11.95 -13.22
N LEU A 454 30.42 -11.13 -14.14
CA LEU A 454 29.58 -10.46 -15.14
C LEU A 454 28.90 -11.44 -16.09
N ASP A 455 29.61 -12.46 -16.56
CA ASP A 455 29.07 -13.51 -17.43
C ASP A 455 27.97 -14.30 -16.71
N GLN A 456 28.15 -14.62 -15.43
CA GLN A 456 27.16 -15.33 -14.62
C GLN A 456 25.92 -14.47 -14.32
N LEU A 457 26.08 -13.17 -14.09
CA LEU A 457 24.96 -12.23 -13.99
C LEU A 457 24.15 -12.17 -15.29
N LEU A 458 24.84 -12.16 -16.44
CA LEU A 458 24.19 -12.16 -17.75
C LEU A 458 23.40 -13.46 -17.98
N GLU A 459 23.97 -14.61 -17.60
CA GLU A 459 23.30 -15.90 -17.67
C GLU A 459 22.02 -15.93 -16.82
N ILE A 460 22.09 -15.48 -15.55
CA ILE A 460 20.93 -15.38 -14.65
C ILE A 460 19.83 -14.50 -15.27
N LYS A 461 20.21 -13.35 -15.82
CA LYS A 461 19.27 -12.44 -16.49
C LYS A 461 18.64 -13.07 -17.73
N THR A 462 19.43 -13.77 -18.55
CA THR A 462 18.94 -14.45 -19.75
C THR A 462 17.95 -15.57 -19.39
N ASN A 463 18.24 -16.34 -18.35
CA ASN A 463 17.34 -17.38 -17.88
C ASN A 463 16.03 -16.81 -17.31
N ALA A 464 16.09 -15.68 -16.59
CA ALA A 464 14.88 -14.98 -16.12
C ALA A 464 14.01 -14.49 -17.29
N LYS A 465 14.62 -14.04 -18.41
CA LYS A 465 13.87 -13.64 -19.62
C LYS A 465 13.21 -14.83 -20.31
N LYS A 466 13.84 -16.02 -20.31
CA LYS A 466 13.19 -17.25 -20.82
C LYS A 466 11.98 -17.64 -20.00
N ILE A 467 12.08 -17.59 -18.66
CA ILE A 467 10.94 -17.84 -17.77
C ILE A 467 9.81 -16.83 -18.03
N CYS A 468 10.15 -15.55 -18.23
CA CYS A 468 9.18 -14.53 -18.57
C CYS A 468 8.50 -14.80 -19.93
N LYS A 469 9.26 -15.26 -20.94
CA LYS A 469 8.72 -15.66 -22.24
C LYS A 469 7.68 -16.78 -22.08
N ASP A 470 8.03 -17.83 -21.34
CA ASP A 470 7.14 -18.98 -21.13
C ASP A 470 5.87 -18.53 -20.40
N PHE A 471 5.99 -17.71 -19.36
CA PHE A 471 4.87 -17.15 -18.62
C PHE A 471 3.94 -16.29 -19.52
N VAL A 472 4.50 -15.43 -20.37
CA VAL A 472 3.70 -14.62 -21.30
C VAL A 472 2.96 -15.52 -22.29
N LEU A 473 3.66 -16.50 -22.88
CA LEU A 473 3.06 -17.44 -23.82
C LEU A 473 1.88 -18.21 -23.19
N GLU A 474 2.08 -18.75 -21.98
CA GLU A 474 1.05 -19.53 -21.28
C GLU A 474 -0.18 -18.70 -20.91
N ASN A 475 -0.01 -17.43 -20.54
CA ASN A 475 -1.11 -16.59 -20.04
C ASN A 475 -1.78 -15.73 -21.11
N THR A 476 -1.09 -15.42 -22.22
CA THR A 476 -1.61 -14.52 -23.26
C THR A 476 -1.64 -15.14 -24.65
N GLY A 477 -0.96 -16.27 -24.86
CA GLY A 477 -0.76 -16.85 -26.18
C GLY A 477 0.26 -16.11 -27.06
N ILE A 478 0.92 -15.08 -26.55
CA ILE A 478 1.88 -14.25 -27.30
C ILE A 478 3.29 -14.79 -27.11
N GLU A 479 3.97 -15.10 -28.21
CA GLU A 479 5.37 -15.50 -28.20
C GLU A 479 6.28 -14.25 -28.27
N ILE A 480 7.12 -14.04 -27.25
CA ILE A 480 8.12 -12.97 -27.21
C ILE A 480 9.53 -13.51 -27.40
N ASP A 481 10.44 -12.69 -27.95
CA ASP A 481 11.86 -13.07 -28.14
C ASP A 481 12.67 -12.70 -26.88
N GLU A 482 13.17 -13.70 -26.17
CA GLU A 482 14.00 -13.50 -24.97
C GLU A 482 15.31 -12.74 -25.24
N ASN A 483 15.75 -12.66 -26.51
CA ASN A 483 16.96 -11.91 -26.90
C ASN A 483 16.65 -10.44 -27.22
N SER A 484 15.38 -10.06 -27.32
CA SER A 484 14.96 -8.68 -27.55
C SER A 484 15.33 -7.76 -26.37
N VAL A 485 15.31 -6.46 -26.59
CA VAL A 485 15.34 -5.48 -25.50
C VAL A 485 13.95 -5.44 -24.86
N PHE A 486 13.84 -5.73 -23.56
CA PHE A 486 12.59 -5.60 -22.84
C PHE A 486 12.43 -4.18 -22.33
N ASP A 487 11.49 -3.44 -22.94
CA ASP A 487 11.03 -2.14 -22.46
C ASP A 487 9.80 -2.35 -21.58
N ILE A 488 9.94 -2.17 -20.27
CA ILE A 488 8.92 -2.51 -19.28
C ILE A 488 8.42 -1.23 -18.62
N GLN A 489 7.12 -0.94 -18.76
CA GLN A 489 6.47 0.17 -18.09
C GLN A 489 5.28 -0.31 -17.27
N ILE A 490 5.54 -0.62 -15.98
CA ILE A 490 4.55 -1.13 -15.02
C ILE A 490 4.28 -0.06 -13.96
N LYS A 491 3.18 0.67 -14.15
CA LYS A 491 2.72 1.74 -13.24
C LYS A 491 1.26 2.10 -13.56
N ARG A 492 0.52 2.69 -12.60
CA ARG A 492 -0.83 3.23 -12.89
C ARG A 492 -0.80 4.08 -14.15
N LEU A 493 -1.85 3.99 -14.96
CA LEU A 493 -1.95 4.83 -16.13
C LEU A 493 -2.33 6.25 -15.74
N HIS A 494 -1.51 7.20 -16.18
CA HIS A 494 -1.72 8.62 -15.93
C HIS A 494 -0.93 9.45 -16.95
N GLU A 495 -1.47 10.61 -17.35
CA GLU A 495 -0.81 11.47 -18.34
C GLU A 495 0.63 11.83 -17.94
N TYR A 496 0.86 12.23 -16.67
CA TYR A 496 2.22 12.61 -16.22
C TYR A 496 3.22 11.44 -16.15
N LYS A 497 2.74 10.17 -16.14
CA LYS A 497 3.60 8.98 -16.18
C LYS A 497 4.02 8.60 -17.59
N ARG A 498 3.48 9.28 -18.60
CA ARG A 498 3.97 9.27 -19.98
C ARG A 498 3.83 7.95 -20.74
N GLN A 499 2.85 7.08 -20.40
CA GLN A 499 2.55 5.90 -21.21
C GLN A 499 2.17 6.28 -22.64
N GLN A 500 1.43 7.39 -22.82
CA GLN A 500 1.11 7.92 -24.13
C GLN A 500 2.37 8.26 -24.94
N LEU A 501 3.39 8.87 -24.32
CA LEU A 501 4.66 9.17 -24.99
C LEU A 501 5.37 7.89 -25.45
N ASN A 502 5.31 6.83 -24.63
CA ASN A 502 5.86 5.53 -25.01
C ASN A 502 5.05 4.89 -26.16
N ALA A 503 3.72 5.00 -26.17
CA ALA A 503 2.89 4.57 -27.31
C ALA A 503 3.26 5.30 -28.62
N LEU A 504 3.47 6.61 -28.57
CA LEU A 504 3.95 7.38 -29.71
C LEU A 504 5.36 6.95 -30.17
N TYR A 505 6.24 6.58 -29.25
CA TYR A 505 7.54 6.02 -29.57
C TYR A 505 7.42 4.65 -30.27
N ILE A 506 6.50 3.80 -29.87
CA ILE A 506 6.20 2.52 -30.53
C ILE A 506 5.74 2.79 -31.98
N ILE A 507 4.81 3.72 -32.18
CA ILE A 507 4.32 4.11 -33.51
C ILE A 507 5.48 4.64 -34.36
N TYR A 508 6.33 5.50 -33.80
CA TYR A 508 7.51 6.01 -34.49
C TYR A 508 8.44 4.88 -34.95
N LYS A 509 8.74 3.92 -34.06
CA LYS A 509 9.57 2.76 -34.42
C LYS A 509 8.93 1.86 -35.46
N TYR A 510 7.63 1.64 -35.38
CA TYR A 510 6.88 0.90 -36.40
C TYR A 510 7.00 1.55 -37.79
N LEU A 511 6.84 2.87 -37.89
CA LEU A 511 6.99 3.60 -39.14
C LEU A 511 8.45 3.54 -39.66
N GLU A 512 9.46 3.64 -38.79
CA GLU A 512 10.87 3.46 -39.22
C GLU A 512 11.11 2.07 -39.84
N ILE A 513 10.52 1.02 -39.23
CA ILE A 513 10.62 -0.36 -39.73
C ILE A 513 9.94 -0.48 -41.11
N LYS A 514 8.77 0.14 -41.30
CA LYS A 514 8.07 0.18 -42.58
C LYS A 514 8.90 0.89 -43.66
N ASP A 515 9.68 1.90 -43.27
CA ASP A 515 10.62 2.61 -44.16
C ASP A 515 11.97 1.86 -44.38
N GLY A 516 12.07 0.60 -43.86
CA GLY A 516 13.24 -0.26 -44.01
C GLY A 516 14.34 -0.07 -42.98
N LYS A 517 14.14 0.79 -41.97
CA LYS A 517 15.10 1.03 -40.89
C LYS A 517 14.82 0.08 -39.73
N LYS A 518 15.41 -1.10 -39.76
CA LYS A 518 15.23 -2.08 -38.66
C LYS A 518 16.17 -1.76 -37.48
N PRO A 519 15.72 -1.91 -36.23
CA PRO A 519 16.59 -1.80 -35.07
C PRO A 519 17.63 -2.94 -35.08
N GLU A 520 18.80 -2.71 -34.52
CA GLU A 520 19.88 -3.74 -34.41
C GLU A 520 19.43 -4.95 -33.58
N ARG A 521 18.58 -4.71 -32.59
CA ARG A 521 17.97 -5.74 -31.74
C ARG A 521 16.45 -5.53 -31.70
N PRO A 522 15.65 -6.61 -31.74
CA PRO A 522 14.22 -6.51 -31.52
C PRO A 522 13.90 -5.84 -30.17
N ILE A 523 12.76 -5.18 -30.05
CA ILE A 523 12.29 -4.55 -28.82
C ILE A 523 10.94 -5.18 -28.47
N THR A 524 10.81 -5.66 -27.23
CA THR A 524 9.54 -6.14 -26.67
C THR A 524 9.04 -5.12 -25.65
N PHE A 525 7.87 -4.53 -25.91
CA PHE A 525 7.23 -3.57 -25.00
C PHE A 525 6.25 -4.32 -24.09
N ILE A 526 6.38 -4.12 -22.77
CA ILE A 526 5.52 -4.74 -21.77
C ILE A 526 4.89 -3.65 -20.91
N PHE A 527 3.56 -3.54 -20.96
CA PHE A 527 2.81 -2.59 -20.14
C PHE A 527 2.03 -3.33 -19.04
N GLY A 528 2.03 -2.75 -17.83
CA GLY A 528 1.15 -3.14 -16.74
C GLY A 528 0.52 -1.89 -16.14
N ALA A 529 -0.78 -1.66 -16.40
CA ALA A 529 -1.43 -0.43 -15.98
C ALA A 529 -2.94 -0.62 -15.79
N LYS A 530 -3.51 0.13 -14.84
CA LYS A 530 -4.95 0.35 -14.70
C LYS A 530 -5.24 1.84 -14.78
N ALA A 531 -6.31 2.24 -15.46
CA ALA A 531 -6.86 3.59 -15.42
C ALA A 531 -7.93 3.69 -14.33
N ALA A 532 -8.01 4.82 -13.62
CA ALA A 532 -9.15 5.08 -12.73
C ALA A 532 -10.46 5.07 -13.54
N PRO A 533 -11.58 4.58 -12.99
CA PRO A 533 -12.83 4.39 -13.75
C PRO A 533 -13.33 5.64 -14.48
N ALA A 534 -13.24 6.80 -13.84
CA ALA A 534 -13.66 8.09 -14.39
C ALA A 534 -12.60 8.82 -15.24
N TYR A 535 -11.39 8.25 -15.37
CA TYR A 535 -10.28 8.90 -16.08
C TYR A 535 -10.28 8.50 -17.57
N TYR A 536 -11.17 9.07 -18.36
CA TYR A 536 -11.42 8.71 -19.76
C TYR A 536 -10.18 8.79 -20.64
N ILE A 537 -9.37 9.86 -20.56
CA ILE A 537 -8.11 9.99 -21.33
C ILE A 537 -7.15 8.83 -21.00
N ALA A 538 -7.07 8.42 -19.75
CA ALA A 538 -6.26 7.26 -19.37
C ALA A 538 -6.80 5.95 -19.99
N LYS A 539 -8.11 5.78 -20.03
CA LYS A 539 -8.76 4.64 -20.73
C LYS A 539 -8.49 4.66 -22.23
N ASP A 540 -8.52 5.85 -22.85
CA ASP A 540 -8.18 6.02 -24.27
C ASP A 540 -6.73 5.64 -24.57
N ILE A 541 -5.80 5.93 -23.64
CA ILE A 541 -4.40 5.49 -23.77
C ILE A 541 -4.29 3.97 -23.68
N ILE A 542 -5.06 3.30 -22.82
CA ILE A 542 -5.13 1.83 -22.76
C ILE A 542 -5.66 1.29 -24.08
N HIS A 543 -6.73 1.88 -24.60
CA HIS A 543 -7.30 1.49 -25.89
C HIS A 543 -6.29 1.62 -27.04
N LEU A 544 -5.51 2.72 -27.06
CA LEU A 544 -4.43 2.89 -28.02
C LEU A 544 -3.37 1.78 -27.90
N LEU A 545 -2.93 1.45 -26.70
CA LEU A 545 -1.92 0.41 -26.46
C LEU A 545 -2.42 -0.97 -26.91
N LEU A 546 -3.66 -1.36 -26.56
CA LEU A 546 -4.28 -2.62 -26.98
C LEU A 546 -4.50 -2.67 -28.51
N THR A 547 -4.83 -1.53 -29.13
CA THR A 547 -4.93 -1.44 -30.58
C THR A 547 -3.56 -1.63 -31.26
N LEU A 548 -2.49 -1.06 -30.69
CA LEU A 548 -1.14 -1.24 -31.22
C LEU A 548 -0.65 -2.69 -31.12
N GLU A 549 -1.10 -3.45 -30.13
CA GLU A 549 -0.79 -4.87 -29.97
C GLU A 549 -1.35 -5.71 -31.15
N THR A 550 -2.47 -5.30 -31.71
CA THR A 550 -3.17 -6.02 -32.81
C THR A 550 -2.68 -5.67 -34.21
N LEU A 551 -1.80 -4.65 -34.38
CA LEU A 551 -1.24 -4.22 -35.66
C LEU A 551 0.02 -5.00 -36.04
#